data_1c1389bdf62b7f4b35de906bbb7f8ed4
#
_entry.id   1c1389bdf62b7f4b35de906bbb7f8ed4
#
_cell.length_a   1.000
_cell.length_b   1.000
_cell.length_c   1.000
_cell.angle_alpha   90.00
_cell.angle_beta   90.00
_cell.angle_gamma   90.00
#
_symmetry.space_group_name_H-M   'P 1'
#
loop_
_entity.id
_entity.type
_entity.pdbx_description
1 polymer ?
#
loop_
_entity_poly.entity_id
_entity_poly.type
_entity_poly.pdbx_seq_one_letter_code
_entity_poly.pdbx_strand_id
1 'polypeptide(L)'
;MENLTIFGEEIIDENAIRQIKNCISPEDIGVLTADAHYGYGHPIGGAVAYKDKISLSGVGFDIACGNKAVRTNLRANQVPVARIMDEIVKNIGFGVGRPNPKPIQHPVFDRIAHAEFTPQRKLRKLAQEQLGTVGGGNHYIDLFSDEEGWLWVGVHFGSRGFGHKTATGFIALSQGLTFEDKAKEGPMDGPPILFDISSEIGQDYIAAMSLAGEYAYAGRDTVVNKVLEILGATVTFEVHNHHNFAWFEEHQGSKYWVVRKGCTPAFPGQLGFIGSNMSDISVIIEGVQNEKAQQGLYSTVHGAGRVLSRRQAAGKRRWVKGRDGRRFQESVSPGLVDFEKVQKNLKKQGVELRGGAADEAPEVYKKLEEVLSYHEGTIRILHRLKPLGVAMAGDSEFDPYKD
;
A
#
# COMPACT_ATOMS: atom_id res chain seq x y z
N MET A 1 -20.23 -20.01 6.46
CA MET A 1 -18.96 -20.37 7.12
C MET A 1 -18.93 -19.58 8.40
N GLU A 2 -18.86 -20.27 9.55
CA GLU A 2 -18.91 -19.62 10.87
C GLU A 2 -17.66 -18.76 11.17
N ASN A 3 -16.58 -18.93 10.37
CA ASN A 3 -15.28 -18.29 10.63
C ASN A 3 -14.94 -17.15 9.64
N LEU A 4 -15.93 -16.54 8.99
CA LEU A 4 -15.73 -15.43 8.07
C LEU A 4 -16.60 -14.22 8.48
N THR A 5 -15.94 -13.09 8.75
CA THR A 5 -16.59 -11.80 9.01
C THR A 5 -16.44 -10.90 7.79
N ILE A 6 -17.54 -10.33 7.29
CA ILE A 6 -17.55 -9.41 6.16
C ILE A 6 -18.15 -8.08 6.61
N PHE A 7 -17.42 -6.98 6.42
CA PHE A 7 -17.91 -5.64 6.66
C PHE A 7 -18.35 -5.01 5.33
N GLY A 8 -19.64 -4.69 5.19
CA GLY A 8 -20.17 -4.04 3.98
C GLY A 8 -20.26 -4.98 2.77
N GLU A 9 -20.80 -6.18 2.96
CA GLU A 9 -20.93 -7.21 1.91
C GLU A 9 -21.60 -6.65 0.64
N GLU A 10 -22.60 -5.77 0.78
CA GLU A 10 -23.36 -5.18 -0.31
C GLU A 10 -22.58 -4.21 -1.22
N ILE A 11 -21.41 -3.72 -0.76
CA ILE A 11 -20.55 -2.83 -1.55
C ILE A 11 -19.28 -3.51 -2.04
N ILE A 12 -19.13 -4.81 -1.78
CA ILE A 12 -17.94 -5.60 -2.15
C ILE A 12 -18.24 -6.44 -3.39
N ASP A 13 -17.28 -6.51 -4.31
CA ASP A 13 -17.35 -7.36 -5.50
C ASP A 13 -17.45 -8.84 -5.11
N GLU A 14 -18.39 -9.59 -5.71
CA GLU A 14 -18.59 -11.01 -5.44
C GLU A 14 -17.33 -11.86 -5.69
N ASN A 15 -16.46 -11.44 -6.61
CA ASN A 15 -15.20 -12.13 -6.85
C ASN A 15 -14.27 -12.02 -5.63
N ALA A 16 -14.24 -10.88 -4.94
CA ALA A 16 -13.46 -10.71 -3.71
C ALA A 16 -14.01 -11.59 -2.58
N ILE A 17 -15.33 -11.67 -2.45
CA ILE A 17 -16.00 -12.54 -1.47
C ILE A 17 -15.71 -14.03 -1.77
N ARG A 18 -15.75 -14.44 -3.04
CA ARG A 18 -15.38 -15.80 -3.43
C ARG A 18 -13.90 -16.06 -3.15
N GLN A 19 -13.04 -15.08 -3.40
CA GLN A 19 -11.60 -15.21 -3.24
C GLN A 19 -11.19 -15.38 -1.78
N ILE A 20 -11.78 -14.63 -0.83
CA ILE A 20 -11.48 -14.84 0.60
C ILE A 20 -11.93 -16.22 1.07
N LYS A 21 -13.07 -16.73 0.57
CA LYS A 21 -13.56 -18.08 0.88
C LYS A 21 -12.61 -19.17 0.42
N ASN A 22 -11.85 -18.94 -0.66
CA ASN A 22 -10.83 -19.87 -1.14
C ASN A 22 -9.52 -19.80 -0.33
N CYS A 23 -9.33 -18.74 0.47
CA CYS A 23 -8.13 -18.55 1.28
C CYS A 23 -8.22 -19.18 2.67
N ILE A 24 -9.41 -19.58 3.13
CA ILE A 24 -9.64 -20.06 4.48
C ILE A 24 -10.03 -21.55 4.50
N SER A 25 -9.50 -22.28 5.46
CA SER A 25 -9.94 -23.63 5.85
C SER A 25 -10.85 -23.55 7.11
N PRO A 26 -11.50 -24.65 7.53
CA PRO A 26 -12.36 -24.64 8.72
C PRO A 26 -11.67 -24.20 10.03
N GLU A 27 -10.35 -24.30 10.10
CA GLU A 27 -9.54 -23.91 11.27
C GLU A 27 -9.03 -22.46 11.23
N ASP A 28 -9.15 -21.79 10.05
CA ASP A 28 -8.70 -20.43 9.85
C ASP A 28 -9.83 -19.43 10.13
N ILE A 29 -9.47 -18.18 10.42
CA ILE A 29 -10.44 -17.10 10.61
C ILE A 29 -10.23 -16.07 9.52
N GLY A 30 -11.28 -15.79 8.74
CA GLY A 30 -11.26 -14.81 7.64
C GLY A 30 -11.98 -13.52 7.99
N VAL A 31 -11.47 -12.42 7.45
CA VAL A 31 -12.10 -11.11 7.51
C VAL A 31 -12.02 -10.44 6.16
N LEU A 32 -13.09 -9.78 5.74
CA LEU A 32 -13.12 -8.93 4.56
C LEU A 32 -13.61 -7.54 4.97
N THR A 33 -12.76 -6.52 4.73
CA THR A 33 -13.08 -5.13 5.08
C THR A 33 -13.85 -4.44 3.96
N ALA A 34 -14.58 -3.36 4.26
CA ALA A 34 -15.53 -2.73 3.33
C ALA A 34 -14.89 -2.12 2.07
N ASP A 35 -13.58 -1.87 2.08
CA ASP A 35 -12.80 -1.44 0.91
C ASP A 35 -12.38 -2.60 0.00
N ALA A 36 -12.76 -3.84 0.34
CA ALA A 36 -12.28 -5.02 -0.36
C ALA A 36 -12.62 -5.02 -1.85
N HIS A 37 -11.68 -5.56 -2.62
CA HIS A 37 -11.81 -5.77 -4.05
C HIS A 37 -10.91 -6.93 -4.51
N TYR A 38 -11.13 -7.38 -5.76
CA TYR A 38 -10.44 -8.50 -6.34
C TYR A 38 -8.94 -8.27 -6.41
N GLY A 39 -8.15 -9.23 -5.93
CA GLY A 39 -6.70 -9.21 -5.89
C GLY A 39 -6.09 -10.50 -6.45
N TYR A 40 -4.78 -10.63 -6.42
CA TYR A 40 -4.05 -11.80 -6.90
C TYR A 40 -3.89 -12.84 -5.78
N GLY A 41 -4.50 -14.02 -5.93
CA GLY A 41 -4.42 -15.16 -5.01
C GLY A 41 -4.99 -14.90 -3.60
N HIS A 42 -5.37 -13.66 -3.30
CA HIS A 42 -5.94 -13.19 -2.04
C HIS A 42 -6.58 -11.82 -2.28
N PRO A 43 -7.80 -11.53 -1.81
CA PRO A 43 -8.44 -10.24 -2.04
C PRO A 43 -7.67 -9.13 -1.31
N ILE A 44 -7.65 -7.95 -1.89
CA ILE A 44 -7.24 -6.73 -1.19
C ILE A 44 -8.40 -6.34 -0.27
N GLY A 45 -8.12 -5.91 0.95
CA GLY A 45 -9.12 -5.76 2.01
C GLY A 45 -9.38 -7.09 2.76
N GLY A 46 -8.55 -8.11 2.52
CA GLY A 46 -8.67 -9.42 3.17
C GLY A 46 -7.65 -9.62 4.30
N ALA A 47 -8.09 -10.15 5.42
CA ALA A 47 -7.24 -10.63 6.49
C ALA A 47 -7.57 -12.10 6.82
N VAL A 48 -6.55 -12.93 7.05
CA VAL A 48 -6.73 -14.33 7.44
C VAL A 48 -5.77 -14.67 8.57
N ALA A 49 -6.31 -15.24 9.64
CA ALA A 49 -5.56 -15.81 10.74
C ALA A 49 -5.31 -17.30 10.47
N TYR A 50 -4.04 -17.64 10.20
CA TYR A 50 -3.57 -19.02 9.99
C TYR A 50 -2.88 -19.55 11.25
N LYS A 51 -3.19 -20.78 11.65
CA LYS A 51 -2.62 -21.36 12.87
C LYS A 51 -1.16 -21.76 12.72
N ASP A 52 -0.86 -22.58 11.73
CA ASP A 52 0.46 -23.19 11.51
C ASP A 52 1.06 -22.84 10.13
N LYS A 53 0.54 -21.81 9.47
CA LYS A 53 0.94 -21.40 8.13
C LYS A 53 1.09 -19.89 8.04
N ILE A 54 1.86 -19.46 7.04
CA ILE A 54 1.95 -18.06 6.62
C ILE A 54 1.66 -17.95 5.12
N SER A 55 0.85 -16.97 4.71
CA SER A 55 0.46 -16.79 3.32
C SER A 55 1.32 -15.75 2.62
N LEU A 56 2.10 -16.15 1.63
CA LEU A 56 2.81 -15.24 0.73
C LEU A 56 1.81 -14.44 -0.12
N SER A 57 0.77 -15.09 -0.66
CA SER A 57 -0.28 -14.41 -1.46
C SER A 57 -1.05 -13.37 -0.65
N GLY A 58 -1.24 -13.63 0.65
CA GLY A 58 -1.94 -12.74 1.56
C GLY A 58 -1.11 -11.54 2.03
N VAL A 59 0.22 -11.60 1.96
CA VAL A 59 1.11 -10.43 2.11
C VAL A 59 1.21 -9.68 0.79
N GLY A 60 1.33 -10.40 -0.33
CA GLY A 60 1.40 -9.87 -1.68
C GLY A 60 2.79 -9.45 -2.13
N PHE A 61 2.87 -8.89 -3.34
CA PHE A 61 4.13 -8.50 -3.97
C PHE A 61 4.77 -7.26 -3.34
N ASP A 62 3.96 -6.29 -2.89
CA ASP A 62 4.46 -5.11 -2.19
C ASP A 62 4.43 -5.37 -0.68
N ILE A 63 5.41 -6.18 -0.23
CA ILE A 63 5.58 -6.49 1.19
C ILE A 63 5.70 -5.18 1.96
N ALA A 64 4.95 -5.07 3.06
CA ALA A 64 4.92 -3.92 3.94
C ALA A 64 4.49 -2.61 3.24
N CYS A 65 3.66 -2.69 2.16
CA CYS A 65 2.93 -1.52 1.74
C CYS A 65 2.19 -0.94 2.95
N GLY A 66 2.24 0.36 3.09
CA GLY A 66 1.75 1.02 4.29
C GLY A 66 1.85 2.52 4.20
N ASN A 67 1.46 3.16 5.28
CA ASN A 67 1.30 4.60 5.37
C ASN A 67 2.16 5.18 6.49
N LYS A 68 2.66 6.40 6.27
CA LYS A 68 3.13 7.27 7.34
C LYS A 68 2.45 8.64 7.18
N ALA A 69 1.90 9.18 8.27
CA ALA A 69 1.38 10.52 8.33
C ALA A 69 2.00 11.27 9.51
N VAL A 70 2.41 12.51 9.29
CA VAL A 70 2.96 13.38 10.35
C VAL A 70 2.26 14.71 10.34
N ARG A 71 1.82 15.19 11.53
CA ARG A 71 1.40 16.56 11.75
C ARG A 71 2.63 17.42 11.98
N THR A 72 2.70 18.53 11.29
CA THR A 72 3.80 19.48 11.43
C THR A 72 3.44 20.61 12.39
N ASN A 73 4.45 21.43 12.73
CA ASN A 73 4.28 22.69 13.47
C ASN A 73 3.81 23.87 12.59
N LEU A 74 3.48 23.63 11.32
CA LEU A 74 3.06 24.67 10.38
C LEU A 74 1.54 24.72 10.23
N ARG A 75 1.00 25.92 9.98
CA ARG A 75 -0.38 26.11 9.54
C ARG A 75 -0.49 25.93 8.02
N ALA A 76 -1.46 25.16 7.57
CA ALA A 76 -1.64 24.83 6.17
C ALA A 76 -1.82 26.07 5.27
N ASN A 77 -2.53 27.10 5.76
CA ASN A 77 -2.76 28.35 5.03
C ASN A 77 -1.51 29.27 4.92
N GLN A 78 -0.42 28.93 5.60
CA GLN A 78 0.85 29.68 5.55
C GLN A 78 1.87 29.06 4.60
N VAL A 79 1.53 27.88 4.01
CA VAL A 79 2.46 27.13 3.17
C VAL A 79 2.15 27.35 1.70
N PRO A 80 3.13 27.71 0.86
CA PRO A 80 2.97 27.84 -0.59
C PRO A 80 2.94 26.44 -1.25
N VAL A 81 1.80 25.73 -1.13
CA VAL A 81 1.64 24.32 -1.50
C VAL A 81 2.17 24.02 -2.90
N ALA A 82 1.82 24.84 -3.91
CA ALA A 82 2.28 24.62 -5.29
C ALA A 82 3.81 24.55 -5.39
N ARG A 83 4.54 25.49 -4.74
CA ARG A 83 6.00 25.52 -4.71
C ARG A 83 6.58 24.31 -3.98
N ILE A 84 5.99 23.93 -2.86
CA ILE A 84 6.43 22.76 -2.09
C ILE A 84 6.26 21.48 -2.91
N MET A 85 5.14 21.32 -3.62
CA MET A 85 4.91 20.16 -4.50
C MET A 85 5.92 20.11 -5.65
N ASP A 86 6.31 21.25 -6.24
CA ASP A 86 7.37 21.31 -7.25
C ASP A 86 8.73 20.87 -6.68
N GLU A 87 9.09 21.30 -5.48
CA GLU A 87 10.33 20.88 -4.82
C GLU A 87 10.29 19.38 -4.43
N ILE A 88 9.14 18.85 -4.02
CA ILE A 88 8.98 17.40 -3.75
C ILE A 88 9.31 16.58 -4.99
N VAL A 89 8.67 16.83 -6.13
CA VAL A 89 8.89 16.03 -7.35
C VAL A 89 10.27 16.23 -7.97
N LYS A 90 10.92 17.33 -7.69
CA LYS A 90 12.30 17.60 -8.11
C LYS A 90 13.34 16.83 -7.30
N ASN A 91 13.10 16.61 -6.01
CA ASN A 91 14.06 16.04 -5.07
C ASN A 91 13.81 14.58 -4.72
N ILE A 92 12.63 14.03 -5.00
CA ILE A 92 12.22 12.66 -4.68
C ILE A 92 11.86 11.94 -5.99
N GLY A 93 12.39 10.73 -6.17
CA GLY A 93 12.11 9.91 -7.36
C GLY A 93 10.76 9.20 -7.25
N PHE A 94 9.94 9.30 -8.31
CA PHE A 94 8.66 8.59 -8.46
C PHE A 94 8.75 7.59 -9.61
N GLY A 95 8.04 6.47 -9.50
CA GLY A 95 7.94 5.46 -10.55
C GLY A 95 8.67 4.15 -10.24
N VAL A 96 8.32 3.11 -11.01
CA VAL A 96 8.88 1.76 -10.86
C VAL A 96 10.36 1.76 -11.27
N GLY A 97 11.22 1.21 -10.40
CA GLY A 97 12.65 1.08 -10.68
C GLY A 97 13.45 2.38 -10.63
N ARG A 98 12.83 3.52 -10.33
CA ARG A 98 13.53 4.81 -10.23
C ARG A 98 14.51 4.80 -9.04
N PRO A 99 15.79 5.16 -9.26
CA PRO A 99 16.74 5.29 -8.18
C PRO A 99 16.55 6.61 -7.43
N ASN A 100 17.01 6.64 -6.19
CA ASN A 100 17.13 7.89 -5.45
C ASN A 100 18.19 8.79 -6.14
N PRO A 101 17.85 10.02 -6.53
CA PRO A 101 18.80 10.94 -7.15
C PRO A 101 19.98 11.32 -6.23
N LYS A 102 19.79 11.13 -4.92
CA LYS A 102 20.82 11.35 -3.89
C LYS A 102 20.87 10.13 -2.96
N PRO A 103 21.65 9.08 -3.29
CA PRO A 103 21.80 7.92 -2.43
C PRO A 103 22.22 8.31 -1.01
N ILE A 104 21.65 7.67 -0.03
CA ILE A 104 21.87 7.93 1.39
C ILE A 104 22.50 6.71 2.06
N GLN A 105 23.12 6.92 3.22
CA GLN A 105 23.54 5.85 4.12
C GLN A 105 22.42 5.62 5.15
N HIS A 106 22.11 4.36 5.41
CA HIS A 106 21.10 3.98 6.39
C HIS A 106 21.45 2.64 7.04
N PRO A 107 21.23 2.47 8.37
CA PRO A 107 21.54 1.22 9.09
C PRO A 107 20.85 -0.03 8.54
N VAL A 108 19.70 0.12 7.88
CA VAL A 108 18.99 -1.01 7.26
C VAL A 108 19.82 -1.74 6.21
N PHE A 109 20.82 -1.09 5.59
CA PHE A 109 21.70 -1.74 4.60
C PHE A 109 22.67 -2.74 5.25
N ASP A 110 23.02 -2.51 6.51
CA ASP A 110 23.84 -3.47 7.28
C ASP A 110 22.95 -4.65 7.71
N ARG A 111 21.70 -4.40 8.07
CA ARG A 111 20.72 -5.46 8.29
C ARG A 111 20.56 -6.35 7.06
N ILE A 112 20.43 -5.76 5.85
CA ILE A 112 20.33 -6.50 4.60
C ILE A 112 21.62 -7.27 4.30
N ALA A 113 22.78 -6.68 4.56
CA ALA A 113 24.08 -7.35 4.36
C ALA A 113 24.24 -8.62 5.23
N HIS A 114 23.57 -8.65 6.38
CA HIS A 114 23.60 -9.76 7.34
C HIS A 114 22.24 -10.49 7.43
N ALA A 115 21.39 -10.39 6.40
CA ALA A 115 20.08 -11.04 6.39
C ALA A 115 20.21 -12.56 6.66
N GLU A 116 19.32 -13.13 7.46
CA GLU A 116 19.28 -14.57 7.75
C GLU A 116 19.08 -15.35 6.45
N PHE A 117 18.08 -14.97 5.67
CA PHE A 117 17.88 -15.54 4.33
C PHE A 117 18.91 -14.99 3.34
N THR A 118 19.94 -15.79 3.09
CA THR A 118 21.14 -15.41 2.29
C THR A 118 20.85 -14.84 0.91
N PRO A 119 19.90 -15.36 0.10
CA PRO A 119 19.61 -14.78 -1.21
C PRO A 119 19.19 -13.30 -1.17
N GLN A 120 18.55 -12.87 -0.08
CA GLN A 120 18.12 -11.48 0.09
C GLN A 120 19.30 -10.49 0.21
N ARG A 121 20.48 -10.94 0.68
CA ARG A 121 21.71 -10.13 0.76
C ARG A 121 22.14 -9.59 -0.61
N LYS A 122 21.89 -10.35 -1.69
CA LYS A 122 22.17 -9.94 -3.08
C LYS A 122 21.36 -8.73 -3.52
N LEU A 123 20.25 -8.43 -2.86
CA LEU A 123 19.39 -7.29 -3.16
C LEU A 123 19.87 -5.98 -2.51
N ARG A 124 20.99 -5.98 -1.74
CA ARG A 124 21.49 -4.79 -1.04
C ARG A 124 21.70 -3.59 -1.96
N LYS A 125 22.29 -3.80 -3.14
CA LYS A 125 22.50 -2.71 -4.11
C LYS A 125 21.19 -2.09 -4.56
N LEU A 126 20.20 -2.91 -4.91
CA LEU A 126 18.87 -2.45 -5.28
C LEU A 126 18.20 -1.65 -4.14
N ALA A 127 18.34 -2.14 -2.90
CA ALA A 127 17.83 -1.45 -1.72
C ALA A 127 18.50 -0.07 -1.54
N GLN A 128 19.83 0.02 -1.71
CA GLN A 128 20.58 1.29 -1.63
C GLN A 128 20.16 2.28 -2.71
N GLU A 129 19.90 1.80 -3.93
CA GLU A 129 19.48 2.64 -5.05
C GLU A 129 18.05 3.20 -4.84
N GLN A 130 17.16 2.48 -4.16
CA GLN A 130 15.75 2.83 -4.09
C GLN A 130 15.26 3.39 -2.75
N LEU A 131 16.08 3.35 -1.68
CA LEU A 131 15.67 3.95 -0.42
C LEU A 131 15.44 5.46 -0.58
N GLY A 132 14.30 5.96 -0.09
CA GLY A 132 13.92 7.36 -0.25
C GLY A 132 13.27 7.69 -1.60
N THR A 133 12.76 6.67 -2.31
CA THR A 133 11.93 6.85 -3.52
C THR A 133 10.49 6.42 -3.28
N VAL A 134 9.59 6.90 -4.13
CA VAL A 134 8.17 6.55 -4.16
C VAL A 134 7.88 5.74 -5.43
N GLY A 135 7.06 4.70 -5.33
CA GLY A 135 6.74 3.80 -6.43
C GLY A 135 5.86 4.39 -7.52
N GLY A 136 5.27 3.49 -8.28
CA GLY A 136 4.22 3.78 -9.25
C GLY A 136 2.84 3.39 -8.71
N GLY A 137 1.82 3.48 -9.57
CA GLY A 137 0.44 3.16 -9.21
C GLY A 137 -0.11 4.12 -8.16
N ASN A 138 -0.70 3.57 -7.11
CA ASN A 138 -1.32 4.32 -6.01
C ASN A 138 -0.34 4.84 -4.95
N HIS A 139 0.97 4.77 -5.19
CA HIS A 139 1.96 5.32 -4.26
C HIS A 139 2.05 6.84 -4.38
N TYR A 140 2.06 7.53 -3.24
CA TYR A 140 1.98 8.98 -3.22
C TYR A 140 2.77 9.65 -2.08
N ILE A 141 2.95 10.96 -2.23
CA ILE A 141 3.26 11.93 -1.17
C ILE A 141 2.18 13.00 -1.23
N ASP A 142 1.47 13.18 -0.13
CA ASP A 142 0.40 14.15 -0.03
C ASP A 142 0.65 15.17 1.08
N LEU A 143 0.18 16.39 0.83
CA LEU A 143 0.04 17.43 1.83
C LEU A 143 -1.44 17.61 2.16
N PHE A 144 -1.76 17.66 3.45
CA PHE A 144 -3.12 17.82 3.94
C PHE A 144 -3.26 18.97 4.93
N SER A 145 -4.51 19.43 5.12
CA SER A 145 -4.92 20.22 6.29
C SER A 145 -5.87 19.40 7.13
N ASP A 146 -5.68 19.37 8.44
CA ASP A 146 -6.70 18.86 9.34
C ASP A 146 -7.80 19.92 9.62
N GLU A 147 -8.79 19.54 10.44
CA GLU A 147 -9.93 20.40 10.84
C GLU A 147 -9.51 21.62 11.67
N GLU A 148 -8.35 21.56 12.31
CA GLU A 148 -7.77 22.69 13.06
C GLU A 148 -6.87 23.58 12.21
N GLY A 149 -6.62 23.22 10.94
CA GLY A 149 -5.78 23.94 10.00
C GLY A 149 -4.27 23.67 10.14
N TRP A 150 -3.87 22.59 10.79
CA TRP A 150 -2.48 22.15 10.80
C TRP A 150 -2.10 21.45 9.50
N LEU A 151 -0.87 21.66 9.05
CA LEU A 151 -0.32 20.96 7.89
C LEU A 151 0.13 19.56 8.28
N TRP A 152 -0.28 18.57 7.47
CA TRP A 152 0.17 17.21 7.55
C TRP A 152 0.91 16.79 6.28
N VAL A 153 1.85 15.88 6.43
CA VAL A 153 2.51 15.15 5.35
C VAL A 153 2.09 13.70 5.45
N GLY A 154 1.54 13.14 4.39
CA GLY A 154 1.20 11.73 4.29
C GLY A 154 1.93 11.05 3.15
N VAL A 155 2.39 9.81 3.35
CA VAL A 155 3.03 9.00 2.33
C VAL A 155 2.47 7.59 2.32
N HIS A 156 2.36 7.00 1.12
CA HIS A 156 1.88 5.65 0.89
C HIS A 156 2.80 4.94 -0.08
N PHE A 157 3.53 3.94 0.39
CA PHE A 157 4.30 2.98 -0.42
C PHE A 157 4.89 1.88 0.46
N GLY A 158 5.36 0.80 -0.17
CA GLY A 158 5.94 -0.36 0.50
C GLY A 158 7.45 -0.47 0.37
N SER A 159 7.93 -1.70 0.31
CA SER A 159 9.36 -2.06 0.32
C SER A 159 10.05 -1.94 -1.04
N ARG A 160 9.43 -1.27 -1.99
CA ARG A 160 9.97 -1.01 -3.32
C ARG A 160 10.44 -2.31 -4.02
N GLY A 161 11.42 -2.22 -4.92
CA GLY A 161 11.99 -3.37 -5.59
C GLY A 161 12.63 -4.41 -4.66
N PHE A 162 13.06 -4.02 -3.45
CA PHE A 162 13.61 -4.94 -2.46
C PHE A 162 12.59 -5.99 -2.02
N GLY A 163 11.41 -5.57 -1.55
CA GLY A 163 10.35 -6.50 -1.14
C GLY A 163 9.69 -7.19 -2.34
N HIS A 164 9.53 -6.50 -3.46
CA HIS A 164 8.97 -7.12 -4.67
C HIS A 164 9.86 -8.29 -5.16
N LYS A 165 11.18 -8.12 -5.20
CA LYS A 165 12.12 -9.20 -5.55
C LYS A 165 12.14 -10.31 -4.50
N THR A 166 11.97 -9.97 -3.23
CA THR A 166 11.81 -10.95 -2.16
C THR A 166 10.55 -11.79 -2.40
N ALA A 167 9.39 -11.17 -2.62
CA ALA A 167 8.13 -11.89 -2.87
C ALA A 167 8.22 -12.78 -4.13
N THR A 168 8.69 -12.24 -5.26
CA THR A 168 8.82 -13.02 -6.51
C THR A 168 9.80 -14.18 -6.38
N GLY A 169 10.88 -14.01 -5.61
CA GLY A 169 11.83 -15.08 -5.31
C GLY A 169 11.20 -16.21 -4.49
N PHE A 170 10.38 -15.90 -3.49
CA PHE A 170 9.66 -16.93 -2.74
C PHE A 170 8.56 -17.61 -3.57
N ILE A 171 7.94 -16.92 -4.54
CA ILE A 171 7.07 -17.57 -5.52
C ILE A 171 7.87 -18.58 -6.36
N ALA A 172 9.07 -18.22 -6.81
CA ALA A 172 9.94 -19.15 -7.56
C ALA A 172 10.30 -20.39 -6.69
N LEU A 173 10.70 -20.19 -5.45
CA LEU A 173 10.99 -21.28 -4.51
C LEU A 173 9.77 -22.19 -4.27
N SER A 174 8.55 -21.65 -4.19
CA SER A 174 7.33 -22.44 -4.06
C SER A 174 7.03 -23.33 -5.27
N GLN A 175 7.64 -23.02 -6.41
CA GLN A 175 7.56 -23.78 -7.66
C GLN A 175 8.75 -24.73 -7.88
N GLY A 176 9.65 -24.87 -6.88
CA GLY A 176 10.85 -25.69 -6.97
C GLY A 176 11.96 -25.09 -7.82
N LEU A 177 11.91 -23.77 -8.08
CA LEU A 177 12.92 -23.02 -8.81
C LEU A 177 13.92 -22.36 -7.83
N THR A 178 14.96 -21.69 -8.35
CA THR A 178 15.83 -20.87 -7.50
C THR A 178 15.22 -19.51 -7.22
N PHE A 179 15.71 -18.82 -6.19
CA PHE A 179 15.21 -17.49 -5.77
C PHE A 179 15.34 -16.43 -6.88
N GLU A 180 16.32 -16.54 -7.74
CA GLU A 180 16.59 -15.60 -8.84
C GLU A 180 15.82 -15.93 -10.12
N ASP A 181 15.19 -17.10 -10.21
CA ASP A 181 14.45 -17.51 -11.37
C ASP A 181 13.14 -16.74 -11.54
N LYS A 182 12.68 -16.66 -12.79
CA LYS A 182 11.39 -16.08 -13.09
C LYS A 182 10.29 -17.14 -12.84
N ALA A 183 9.53 -16.94 -11.77
CA ALA A 183 8.35 -17.75 -11.49
C ALA A 183 7.29 -17.60 -12.58
N LYS A 184 6.46 -18.62 -12.77
CA LYS A 184 5.23 -18.51 -13.55
C LYS A 184 4.17 -17.82 -12.68
N GLU A 185 3.52 -16.81 -13.24
CA GLU A 185 2.35 -16.22 -12.61
C GLU A 185 1.21 -17.25 -12.63
N GLY A 186 0.60 -17.49 -11.47
CA GLY A 186 -0.60 -18.31 -11.37
C GLY A 186 -1.83 -17.50 -11.81
N PRO A 187 -3.00 -18.17 -11.94
CA PRO A 187 -4.25 -17.44 -12.18
C PRO A 187 -4.62 -16.56 -10.97
N MET A 188 -5.32 -15.46 -11.22
CA MET A 188 -5.78 -14.55 -10.15
C MET A 188 -6.62 -15.28 -9.08
N ASP A 189 -7.45 -16.25 -9.48
CA ASP A 189 -8.26 -17.12 -8.61
C ASP A 189 -7.52 -18.38 -8.14
N GLY A 190 -6.20 -18.44 -8.31
CA GLY A 190 -5.41 -19.57 -7.83
C GLY A 190 -5.49 -19.73 -6.31
N PRO A 191 -5.23 -20.94 -5.78
CA PRO A 191 -5.15 -21.13 -4.35
C PRO A 191 -4.03 -20.27 -3.76
N PRO A 192 -4.16 -19.83 -2.48
CA PRO A 192 -3.11 -19.04 -1.84
C PRO A 192 -1.82 -19.88 -1.73
N ILE A 193 -0.68 -19.21 -1.90
CA ILE A 193 0.63 -19.81 -1.61
C ILE A 193 0.85 -19.74 -0.10
N LEU A 194 0.90 -20.91 0.52
CA LEU A 194 1.06 -21.06 1.97
C LEU A 194 2.35 -21.82 2.28
N PHE A 195 3.08 -21.36 3.27
CA PHE A 195 4.22 -22.06 3.84
C PHE A 195 3.90 -22.51 5.26
N ASP A 196 4.25 -23.76 5.59
CA ASP A 196 4.24 -24.24 6.97
C ASP A 196 5.30 -23.47 7.75
N ILE A 197 4.91 -22.89 8.89
CA ILE A 197 5.81 -22.07 9.73
C ILE A 197 6.93 -22.91 10.38
N SER A 198 6.78 -24.23 10.49
CA SER A 198 7.81 -25.14 11.00
C SER A 198 8.84 -25.53 9.92
N SER A 199 8.53 -25.28 8.63
CA SER A 199 9.42 -25.59 7.52
C SER A 199 10.54 -24.54 7.38
N GLU A 200 11.65 -24.94 6.78
CA GLU A 200 12.77 -24.04 6.48
C GLU A 200 12.31 -22.85 5.60
N ILE A 201 11.56 -23.11 4.53
CA ILE A 201 11.05 -22.07 3.64
C ILE A 201 10.08 -21.12 4.37
N GLY A 202 9.29 -21.62 5.33
CA GLY A 202 8.38 -20.78 6.12
C GLY A 202 9.15 -19.85 7.05
N GLN A 203 10.19 -20.35 7.72
CA GLN A 203 11.06 -19.54 8.59
C GLN A 203 11.86 -18.52 7.78
N ASP A 204 12.42 -18.92 6.63
CA ASP A 204 13.11 -18.02 5.69
C ASP A 204 12.19 -16.91 5.20
N TYR A 205 10.92 -17.25 4.87
CA TYR A 205 9.96 -16.25 4.44
C TYR A 205 9.61 -15.24 5.55
N ILE A 206 9.42 -15.72 6.78
CA ILE A 206 9.15 -14.85 7.94
C ILE A 206 10.29 -13.87 8.15
N ALA A 207 11.55 -14.36 8.14
CA ALA A 207 12.74 -13.53 8.29
C ALA A 207 12.88 -12.51 7.16
N ALA A 208 12.70 -12.94 5.91
CA ALA A 208 12.84 -12.09 4.74
C ALA A 208 11.71 -11.03 4.64
N MET A 209 10.47 -11.40 4.99
CA MET A 209 9.33 -10.49 5.07
C MET A 209 9.57 -9.43 6.16
N SER A 210 10.06 -9.83 7.34
CA SER A 210 10.34 -8.94 8.46
C SER A 210 11.39 -7.88 8.08
N LEU A 211 12.47 -8.30 7.41
CA LEU A 211 13.51 -7.38 6.94
C LEU A 211 12.98 -6.43 5.85
N ALA A 212 12.10 -6.90 4.95
CA ALA A 212 11.43 -6.04 3.98
C ALA A 212 10.51 -5.02 4.67
N GLY A 213 9.90 -5.37 5.79
CA GLY A 213 9.15 -4.47 6.66
C GLY A 213 10.01 -3.36 7.27
N GLU A 214 11.16 -3.71 7.84
CA GLU A 214 12.14 -2.73 8.35
C GLU A 214 12.59 -1.76 7.25
N TYR A 215 12.86 -2.28 6.05
CA TYR A 215 13.23 -1.46 4.90
C TYR A 215 12.11 -0.50 4.45
N ALA A 216 10.86 -0.95 4.45
CA ALA A 216 9.73 -0.11 4.10
C ALA A 216 9.51 1.02 5.12
N TYR A 217 9.67 0.76 6.42
CA TYR A 217 9.67 1.80 7.45
C TYR A 217 10.78 2.83 7.20
N ALA A 218 12.02 2.36 7.02
CA ALA A 218 13.16 3.22 6.71
C ALA A 218 12.92 4.10 5.46
N GLY A 219 12.28 3.53 4.44
CA GLY A 219 11.93 4.23 3.21
C GLY A 219 10.96 5.38 3.45
N ARG A 220 9.85 5.12 4.17
CA ARG A 220 8.84 6.15 4.49
C ARG A 220 9.41 7.22 5.42
N ASP A 221 10.23 6.86 6.40
CA ASP A 221 10.93 7.81 7.27
C ASP A 221 11.83 8.74 6.46
N THR A 222 12.61 8.16 5.54
CA THR A 222 13.50 8.93 4.66
C THR A 222 12.74 9.92 3.80
N VAL A 223 11.63 9.51 3.18
CA VAL A 223 10.82 10.38 2.33
C VAL A 223 10.15 11.48 3.15
N VAL A 224 9.54 11.16 4.29
CA VAL A 224 8.91 12.15 5.18
C VAL A 224 9.94 13.16 5.68
N ASN A 225 11.10 12.70 6.13
CA ASN A 225 12.18 13.60 6.59
C ASN A 225 12.61 14.55 5.47
N LYS A 226 12.69 14.06 4.22
CA LYS A 226 13.01 14.91 3.07
C LYS A 226 11.94 15.98 2.81
N VAL A 227 10.66 15.63 2.93
CA VAL A 227 9.56 16.60 2.79
C VAL A 227 9.60 17.63 3.94
N LEU A 228 9.89 17.19 5.18
CA LEU A 228 10.04 18.09 6.33
C LEU A 228 11.22 19.08 6.14
N GLU A 229 12.35 18.62 5.58
CA GLU A 229 13.45 19.51 5.21
C GLU A 229 13.03 20.57 4.18
N ILE A 230 12.27 20.18 3.14
CA ILE A 230 11.74 21.11 2.12
C ILE A 230 10.79 22.13 2.74
N LEU A 231 9.97 21.72 3.70
CA LEU A 231 9.03 22.55 4.42
C LEU A 231 9.70 23.44 5.48
N GLY A 232 10.89 23.09 5.98
CA GLY A 232 11.49 23.68 7.17
C GLY A 232 10.65 23.40 8.44
N ALA A 233 10.02 22.23 8.52
CA ALA A 233 9.05 21.87 9.54
C ALA A 233 9.57 20.81 10.53
N THR A 234 8.93 20.74 11.69
CA THR A 234 9.14 19.70 12.71
C THR A 234 7.85 18.92 12.96
N VAL A 235 8.00 17.66 13.38
CA VAL A 235 6.88 16.78 13.69
C VAL A 235 6.30 17.08 15.07
N THR A 236 4.98 17.14 15.18
CA THR A 236 4.24 17.28 16.44
C THR A 236 3.40 16.05 16.79
N PHE A 237 3.08 15.22 15.81
CA PHE A 237 2.35 13.95 15.96
C PHE A 237 2.66 13.05 14.76
N GLU A 238 2.73 11.75 14.96
CA GLU A 238 2.96 10.81 13.85
C GLU A 238 2.18 9.51 13.98
N VAL A 239 1.86 8.92 12.82
CA VAL A 239 1.31 7.60 12.67
C VAL A 239 2.07 6.86 11.58
N HIS A 240 2.45 5.60 11.83
CA HIS A 240 3.21 4.81 10.89
C HIS A 240 2.77 3.35 10.96
N ASN A 241 2.19 2.80 9.89
CA ASN A 241 1.64 1.45 9.85
C ASN A 241 1.87 0.75 8.51
N HIS A 242 1.99 -0.58 8.54
CA HIS A 242 1.82 -1.45 7.38
C HIS A 242 0.36 -1.85 7.22
N HIS A 243 -0.05 -2.26 6.00
CA HIS A 243 -1.32 -2.89 5.71
C HIS A 243 -1.20 -4.11 4.76
N ASN A 244 0.02 -4.43 4.32
CA ASN A 244 0.37 -5.66 3.59
C ASN A 244 1.49 -6.38 4.35
N PHE A 245 1.13 -7.18 5.34
CA PHE A 245 2.11 -7.84 6.20
C PHE A 245 1.48 -9.04 6.93
N ALA A 246 2.28 -9.76 7.70
CA ALA A 246 1.81 -10.80 8.60
C ALA A 246 2.34 -10.55 10.01
N TRP A 247 1.47 -10.74 11.01
CA TRP A 247 1.79 -10.55 12.42
C TRP A 247 1.44 -11.80 13.19
N PHE A 248 2.28 -12.16 14.17
CA PHE A 248 1.98 -13.23 15.11
C PHE A 248 1.16 -12.66 16.26
N GLU A 249 -0.11 -13.00 16.28
CA GLU A 249 -1.14 -12.39 17.15
C GLU A 249 -1.89 -13.45 17.94
N GLU A 250 -2.51 -13.05 19.06
CA GLU A 250 -3.42 -13.89 19.84
C GLU A 250 -4.87 -13.46 19.62
N HIS A 251 -5.71 -14.39 19.17
CA HIS A 251 -7.14 -14.21 18.99
C HIS A 251 -7.89 -15.40 19.58
N GLN A 252 -8.96 -15.14 20.35
CA GLN A 252 -9.80 -16.17 20.94
C GLN A 252 -9.00 -17.21 21.77
N GLY A 253 -7.93 -16.77 22.46
CA GLY A 253 -7.06 -17.62 23.28
C GLY A 253 -6.12 -18.54 22.51
N SER A 254 -5.99 -18.36 21.19
CA SER A 254 -5.06 -19.09 20.33
C SER A 254 -4.15 -18.15 19.57
N LYS A 255 -2.94 -18.64 19.21
CA LYS A 255 -1.96 -17.86 18.46
C LYS A 255 -2.09 -18.15 16.96
N TYR A 256 -1.99 -17.09 16.15
CA TYR A 256 -2.12 -17.14 14.70
C TYR A 256 -1.10 -16.24 14.02
N TRP A 257 -0.70 -16.59 12.83
CA TRP A 257 -0.15 -15.64 11.87
C TRP A 257 -1.30 -14.95 11.15
N VAL A 258 -1.57 -13.70 11.53
CA VAL A 258 -2.62 -12.90 10.90
C VAL A 258 -2.02 -12.16 9.71
N VAL A 259 -2.37 -12.63 8.53
CA VAL A 259 -1.91 -12.04 7.27
C VAL A 259 -2.93 -11.02 6.80
N ARG A 260 -2.49 -9.81 6.51
CA ARG A 260 -3.34 -8.71 6.01
C ARG A 260 -2.83 -8.23 4.66
N LYS A 261 -3.74 -8.11 3.70
CA LYS A 261 -3.49 -7.53 2.38
C LYS A 261 -4.45 -6.39 2.14
N GLY A 262 -3.96 -5.16 2.21
CA GLY A 262 -4.81 -3.99 2.18
C GLY A 262 -5.77 -3.92 3.38
N CYS A 263 -5.30 -4.30 4.57
CA CYS A 263 -6.02 -4.15 5.83
C CYS A 263 -5.10 -3.52 6.86
N THR A 264 -5.59 -2.48 7.54
CA THR A 264 -4.85 -1.80 8.60
C THR A 264 -5.12 -2.48 9.94
N PRO A 265 -4.08 -2.88 10.70
CA PRO A 265 -4.27 -3.30 12.09
C PRO A 265 -4.84 -2.16 12.93
N ALA A 266 -5.84 -2.45 13.75
CA ALA A 266 -6.54 -1.48 14.59
C ALA A 266 -6.86 -2.07 15.97
N PHE A 267 -5.82 -2.52 16.68
CA PHE A 267 -5.95 -2.96 18.08
C PHE A 267 -6.36 -1.78 18.96
N PRO A 268 -6.95 -2.04 20.14
CA PRO A 268 -7.34 -0.96 21.06
C PRO A 268 -6.19 0.00 21.35
N GLY A 269 -6.40 1.30 21.11
CA GLY A 269 -5.39 2.34 21.24
C GLY A 269 -4.35 2.42 20.11
N GLN A 270 -4.37 1.49 19.16
CA GLN A 270 -3.46 1.54 18.02
C GLN A 270 -3.90 2.59 17.02
N LEU A 271 -2.95 3.46 16.66
CA LEU A 271 -3.16 4.49 15.65
C LEU A 271 -2.98 3.93 14.23
N GLY A 272 -3.75 4.46 13.29
CA GLY A 272 -3.65 4.15 11.87
C GLY A 272 -3.90 5.38 11.00
N PHE A 273 -3.27 5.41 9.83
CA PHE A 273 -3.58 6.36 8.77
C PHE A 273 -4.26 5.60 7.63
N ILE A 274 -5.46 6.02 7.28
CA ILE A 274 -6.22 5.48 6.14
C ILE A 274 -6.25 6.55 5.07
N GLY A 275 -5.55 6.28 3.96
CA GLY A 275 -5.53 7.13 2.79
C GLY A 275 -6.81 7.00 1.96
N SER A 276 -7.07 8.00 1.11
CA SER A 276 -8.15 7.95 0.14
C SER A 276 -7.62 8.25 -1.26
N ASN A 277 -8.45 8.81 -2.12
CA ASN A 277 -8.05 9.25 -3.44
C ASN A 277 -7.62 10.74 -3.43
N MET A 278 -7.10 11.23 -4.55
CA MET A 278 -6.50 12.57 -4.68
C MET A 278 -7.47 13.75 -4.43
N SER A 279 -8.79 13.51 -4.28
CA SER A 279 -9.78 14.55 -4.05
C SER A 279 -10.62 14.37 -2.78
N ASP A 280 -10.54 13.19 -2.15
CA ASP A 280 -11.34 12.84 -0.99
C ASP A 280 -10.50 12.97 0.30
N ILE A 281 -11.17 13.02 1.44
CA ILE A 281 -10.51 13.09 2.74
C ILE A 281 -9.76 11.78 3.04
N SER A 282 -8.66 11.90 3.77
CA SER A 282 -8.01 10.80 4.49
C SER A 282 -8.27 10.93 5.98
N VAL A 283 -8.04 9.88 6.78
CA VAL A 283 -8.31 9.94 8.22
C VAL A 283 -7.19 9.35 9.06
N ILE A 284 -7.00 9.91 10.24
CA ILE A 284 -6.24 9.30 11.33
C ILE A 284 -7.25 8.61 12.25
N ILE A 285 -7.01 7.34 12.53
CA ILE A 285 -7.89 6.52 13.34
C ILE A 285 -7.18 5.95 14.56
N GLU A 286 -7.97 5.52 15.52
CA GLU A 286 -7.55 4.71 16.65
C GLU A 286 -8.48 3.50 16.78
N GLY A 287 -7.91 2.31 16.96
CA GLY A 287 -8.66 1.09 17.20
C GLY A 287 -9.37 1.10 18.56
N VAL A 288 -10.52 0.45 18.65
CA VAL A 288 -11.30 0.37 19.90
C VAL A 288 -11.56 -1.08 20.32
N GLN A 289 -11.81 -1.26 21.61
CA GLN A 289 -12.10 -2.57 22.22
C GLN A 289 -13.59 -2.84 22.20
N ASN A 290 -14.03 -3.81 21.40
CA ASN A 290 -15.37 -4.38 21.47
C ASN A 290 -15.44 -5.72 20.72
N GLU A 291 -16.58 -6.39 20.79
CA GLU A 291 -16.82 -7.69 20.17
C GLU A 291 -16.73 -7.63 18.63
N LYS A 292 -17.28 -6.59 18.00
CA LYS A 292 -17.23 -6.39 16.54
C LYS A 292 -15.79 -6.25 16.04
N ALA A 293 -14.94 -5.49 16.77
CA ALA A 293 -13.52 -5.35 16.45
C ALA A 293 -12.76 -6.69 16.62
N GLN A 294 -13.07 -7.47 17.66
CA GLN A 294 -12.50 -8.80 17.88
C GLN A 294 -12.87 -9.76 16.75
N GLN A 295 -14.14 -9.80 16.34
CA GLN A 295 -14.62 -10.61 15.21
C GLN A 295 -13.91 -10.22 13.90
N GLY A 296 -13.56 -8.93 13.74
CA GLY A 296 -12.77 -8.39 12.64
C GLY A 296 -11.25 -8.61 12.77
N LEU A 297 -10.77 -9.44 13.69
CA LEU A 297 -9.34 -9.62 13.99
C LEU A 297 -8.61 -8.28 14.21
N TYR A 298 -9.29 -7.31 14.84
CA TYR A 298 -8.78 -5.94 14.97
C TYR A 298 -8.22 -5.37 13.66
N SER A 299 -8.92 -5.61 12.55
CA SER A 299 -8.55 -5.15 11.23
C SER A 299 -9.57 -4.14 10.71
N THR A 300 -9.09 -3.09 10.05
CA THR A 300 -9.93 -2.09 9.38
C THR A 300 -9.44 -1.86 7.95
N VAL A 301 -10.13 -1.04 7.21
CA VAL A 301 -9.77 -0.66 5.84
C VAL A 301 -8.39 -0.01 5.76
N HIS A 302 -7.74 -0.09 4.60
CA HIS A 302 -6.49 0.62 4.33
C HIS A 302 -6.69 1.86 3.46
N GLY A 303 -7.85 1.94 2.79
CA GLY A 303 -8.20 3.01 1.87
C GLY A 303 -9.68 2.94 1.48
N ALA A 304 -10.02 3.60 0.37
CA ALA A 304 -11.40 3.64 -0.12
C ALA A 304 -11.81 2.37 -0.91
N GLY A 305 -10.85 1.61 -1.44
CA GLY A 305 -11.11 0.46 -2.30
C GLY A 305 -11.54 0.84 -3.72
N ARG A 306 -11.15 0.03 -4.68
CA ARG A 306 -11.39 0.30 -6.11
C ARG A 306 -12.75 -0.24 -6.56
N VAL A 307 -13.38 0.49 -7.49
CA VAL A 307 -14.58 0.06 -8.23
C VAL A 307 -14.31 -0.18 -9.72
N LEU A 308 -13.18 0.35 -10.25
CA LEU A 308 -12.72 0.12 -11.61
C LEU A 308 -11.33 -0.49 -11.61
N SER A 309 -11.07 -1.43 -12.50
CA SER A 309 -9.71 -1.89 -12.78
C SER A 309 -8.88 -0.76 -13.43
N ARG A 310 -7.54 -0.87 -13.37
CA ARG A 310 -6.65 0.09 -14.03
C ARG A 310 -6.94 0.20 -15.50
N ARG A 311 -7.19 -0.94 -16.16
CA ARG A 311 -7.49 -1.02 -17.59
C ARG A 311 -8.86 -0.43 -17.94
N GLN A 312 -9.89 -0.59 -17.12
CA GLN A 312 -11.18 0.07 -17.33
C GLN A 312 -11.04 1.59 -17.23
N ALA A 313 -10.30 2.07 -16.23
CA ALA A 313 -10.11 3.49 -16.00
C ALA A 313 -9.27 4.18 -17.11
N ALA A 314 -8.08 3.67 -17.41
CA ALA A 314 -7.11 4.29 -18.32
C ALA A 314 -7.24 3.83 -19.79
N GLY A 315 -8.02 2.77 -20.06
CA GLY A 315 -8.11 2.14 -21.39
C GLY A 315 -6.94 1.18 -21.67
N LYS A 316 -6.99 0.55 -22.83
CA LYS A 316 -5.92 -0.33 -23.30
C LYS A 316 -4.83 0.50 -23.96
N ARG A 317 -3.61 0.35 -23.49
CA ARG A 317 -2.41 1.00 -24.07
C ARG A 317 -1.39 -0.06 -24.49
N ARG A 318 -0.54 0.28 -25.44
CA ARG A 318 0.61 -0.55 -25.83
C ARG A 318 1.88 0.32 -25.87
N TRP A 319 3.00 -0.29 -25.50
CA TRP A 319 4.30 0.34 -25.64
C TRP A 319 4.79 0.22 -27.08
N VAL A 320 5.06 1.35 -27.71
CA VAL A 320 5.64 1.43 -29.04
C VAL A 320 7.00 2.12 -28.98
N LYS A 321 7.88 1.75 -29.93
CA LYS A 321 9.19 2.37 -30.05
C LYS A 321 9.11 3.43 -31.12
N GLY A 322 9.36 4.70 -30.77
CA GLY A 322 9.44 5.80 -31.71
C GLY A 322 10.64 5.71 -32.66
N ARG A 323 10.64 6.53 -33.71
CA ARG A 323 11.74 6.61 -34.66
C ARG A 323 13.06 7.05 -33.99
N ASP A 324 12.99 7.78 -32.90
CA ASP A 324 14.12 8.22 -32.07
C ASP A 324 14.61 7.16 -31.11
N GLY A 325 14.02 5.94 -31.12
CA GLY A 325 14.34 4.83 -30.24
C GLY A 325 13.70 4.87 -28.86
N ARG A 326 13.01 5.96 -28.51
CA ARG A 326 12.31 6.09 -27.23
C ARG A 326 11.01 5.30 -27.24
N ARG A 327 10.65 4.73 -26.11
CA ARG A 327 9.37 4.06 -25.91
C ARG A 327 8.34 5.05 -25.41
N PHE A 328 7.13 5.00 -25.98
CA PHE A 328 5.97 5.74 -25.51
C PHE A 328 4.73 4.84 -25.51
N GLN A 329 3.72 5.21 -24.75
CA GLN A 329 2.45 4.51 -24.73
C GLN A 329 1.53 5.05 -25.82
N GLU A 330 1.02 4.16 -26.65
CA GLU A 330 -0.02 4.45 -27.63
C GLU A 330 -1.36 3.90 -27.13
N SER A 331 -2.41 4.73 -27.18
CA SER A 331 -3.77 4.28 -26.83
C SER A 331 -4.28 3.32 -27.90
N VAL A 332 -4.75 2.15 -27.45
CA VAL A 332 -5.41 1.14 -28.30
C VAL A 332 -6.92 1.26 -28.21
N SER A 333 -7.42 1.57 -27.02
CA SER A 333 -8.83 1.90 -26.76
C SER A 333 -8.94 2.90 -25.62
N PRO A 334 -9.92 3.82 -25.65
CA PRO A 334 -10.11 4.78 -24.57
C PRO A 334 -10.49 4.09 -23.27
N GLY A 335 -10.15 4.71 -22.14
CA GLY A 335 -10.66 4.37 -20.82
C GLY A 335 -11.96 5.10 -20.50
N LEU A 336 -12.52 4.77 -19.33
CA LEU A 336 -13.75 5.40 -18.83
C LEU A 336 -13.49 6.78 -18.19
N VAL A 337 -12.23 7.06 -17.80
CA VAL A 337 -11.86 8.29 -17.07
C VAL A 337 -11.26 9.32 -18.02
N ASP A 338 -11.83 10.51 -18.01
CA ASP A 338 -11.28 11.72 -18.62
C ASP A 338 -10.36 12.42 -17.61
N PHE A 339 -9.05 12.12 -17.68
CA PHE A 339 -8.10 12.64 -16.71
C PHE A 339 -7.88 14.15 -16.79
N GLU A 340 -8.05 14.77 -17.96
CA GLU A 340 -8.00 16.24 -18.08
C GLU A 340 -9.13 16.92 -17.30
N LYS A 341 -10.31 16.32 -17.32
CA LYS A 341 -11.46 16.79 -16.51
C LYS A 341 -11.17 16.64 -15.02
N VAL A 342 -10.53 15.50 -14.61
CA VAL A 342 -10.11 15.27 -13.22
C VAL A 342 -9.15 16.37 -12.78
N GLN A 343 -8.09 16.66 -13.56
CA GLN A 343 -7.11 17.70 -13.24
C GLN A 343 -7.75 19.09 -13.09
N LYS A 344 -8.71 19.44 -13.98
CA LYS A 344 -9.46 20.69 -13.89
C LYS A 344 -10.31 20.77 -12.61
N ASN A 345 -10.92 19.65 -12.21
CA ASN A 345 -11.72 19.58 -10.99
C ASN A 345 -10.87 19.69 -9.73
N LEU A 346 -9.72 18.99 -9.65
CA LEU A 346 -8.77 19.10 -8.54
C LEU A 346 -8.29 20.54 -8.36
N LYS A 347 -7.94 21.22 -9.48
CA LYS A 347 -7.54 22.63 -9.44
C LYS A 347 -8.64 23.52 -8.89
N LYS A 348 -9.92 23.29 -9.25
CA LYS A 348 -11.06 24.03 -8.70
C LYS A 348 -11.25 23.78 -7.20
N GLN A 349 -10.90 22.61 -6.71
CA GLN A 349 -10.94 22.25 -5.28
C GLN A 349 -9.73 22.77 -4.50
N GLY A 350 -8.76 23.39 -5.18
CA GLY A 350 -7.52 23.89 -4.57
C GLY A 350 -6.48 22.81 -4.31
N VAL A 351 -6.56 21.65 -4.99
CA VAL A 351 -5.58 20.57 -4.87
C VAL A 351 -4.50 20.71 -5.94
N GLU A 352 -3.26 20.80 -5.51
CA GLU A 352 -2.06 20.88 -6.36
C GLU A 352 -1.58 19.47 -6.74
N LEU A 353 -1.91 19.01 -7.95
CA LEU A 353 -1.49 17.70 -8.44
C LEU A 353 -0.15 17.77 -9.16
N ARG A 354 0.75 16.81 -8.87
CA ARG A 354 1.97 16.52 -9.64
C ARG A 354 1.98 15.04 -10.03
N GLY A 355 2.07 14.76 -11.32
CA GLY A 355 1.92 13.40 -11.84
C GLY A 355 0.48 12.91 -11.81
N GLY A 356 0.29 11.65 -11.42
CA GLY A 356 -1.00 10.96 -11.47
C GLY A 356 -1.40 10.50 -12.87
N ALA A 357 -2.39 9.64 -12.94
CA ALA A 357 -2.94 9.10 -14.19
C ALA A 357 -4.40 8.68 -14.02
N ALA A 358 -5.08 8.39 -15.13
CA ALA A 358 -6.50 8.04 -15.14
C ALA A 358 -6.84 6.81 -14.29
N ASP A 359 -5.92 5.88 -14.14
CA ASP A 359 -6.09 4.66 -13.31
C ASP A 359 -6.06 4.93 -11.81
N GLU A 360 -5.69 6.14 -11.38
CA GLU A 360 -5.72 6.58 -9.98
C GLU A 360 -6.67 7.77 -9.74
N ALA A 361 -7.54 8.07 -10.71
CA ALA A 361 -8.52 9.13 -10.59
C ALA A 361 -9.56 8.87 -9.47
N PRO A 362 -10.16 9.92 -8.90
CA PRO A 362 -11.16 9.76 -7.84
C PRO A 362 -12.32 8.82 -8.19
N GLU A 363 -12.73 8.80 -9.45
CA GLU A 363 -13.86 8.01 -9.95
C GLU A 363 -13.60 6.50 -9.93
N VAL A 364 -12.35 6.07 -9.75
CA VAL A 364 -12.00 4.64 -9.69
C VAL A 364 -12.15 4.04 -8.30
N TYR A 365 -12.44 4.88 -7.30
CA TYR A 365 -12.53 4.51 -5.89
C TYR A 365 -13.94 4.71 -5.32
N LYS A 366 -14.28 3.92 -4.30
CA LYS A 366 -15.45 4.16 -3.45
C LYS A 366 -15.27 5.49 -2.69
N LYS A 367 -16.33 6.00 -2.08
CA LYS A 367 -16.24 7.12 -1.13
C LYS A 367 -15.73 6.62 0.22
N LEU A 368 -14.70 7.26 0.78
CA LEU A 368 -14.10 6.80 2.03
C LEU A 368 -15.11 6.82 3.18
N GLU A 369 -15.97 7.84 3.27
CA GLU A 369 -16.98 7.92 4.33
C GLU A 369 -17.99 6.76 4.28
N GLU A 370 -18.42 6.35 3.08
CA GLU A 370 -19.27 5.16 2.91
C GLU A 370 -18.57 3.91 3.42
N VAL A 371 -17.32 3.71 3.04
CA VAL A 371 -16.52 2.55 3.45
C VAL A 371 -16.30 2.53 4.97
N LEU A 372 -15.98 3.69 5.57
CA LEU A 372 -15.78 3.82 7.01
C LEU A 372 -17.06 3.57 7.82
N SER A 373 -18.24 3.85 7.27
CA SER A 373 -19.52 3.64 7.96
C SER A 373 -19.76 2.17 8.35
N TYR A 374 -19.24 1.22 7.56
CA TYR A 374 -19.32 -0.22 7.86
C TYR A 374 -18.39 -0.63 9.00
N HIS A 375 -17.36 0.17 9.28
CA HIS A 375 -16.41 -0.02 10.38
C HIS A 375 -16.75 0.82 11.62
N GLU A 376 -17.93 1.47 11.64
CA GLU A 376 -18.39 2.20 12.81
C GLU A 376 -18.42 1.31 14.06
N GLY A 377 -17.88 1.86 15.15
CA GLY A 377 -17.70 1.16 16.41
C GLY A 377 -16.41 0.33 16.50
N THR A 378 -15.75 -0.07 15.40
CA THR A 378 -14.47 -0.80 15.46
C THR A 378 -13.25 0.13 15.52
N ILE A 379 -13.43 1.37 15.11
CA ILE A 379 -12.41 2.43 15.10
C ILE A 379 -13.04 3.75 15.55
N ARG A 380 -12.17 4.67 16.00
CA ARG A 380 -12.49 6.07 16.27
C ARG A 380 -11.68 6.95 15.32
N ILE A 381 -12.34 7.89 14.63
CA ILE A 381 -11.66 8.89 13.79
C ILE A 381 -11.15 10.00 14.72
N LEU A 382 -9.84 10.25 14.68
CA LEU A 382 -9.17 11.29 15.45
C LEU A 382 -9.05 12.59 14.65
N HIS A 383 -8.66 12.49 13.36
CA HIS A 383 -8.51 13.62 12.46
C HIS A 383 -9.03 13.28 11.06
N ARG A 384 -9.60 14.30 10.40
CA ARG A 384 -9.98 14.29 8.99
C ARG A 384 -9.03 15.19 8.21
N LEU A 385 -8.35 14.63 7.23
CA LEU A 385 -7.28 15.28 6.50
C LEU A 385 -7.75 15.61 5.08
N LYS A 386 -7.91 16.90 4.80
CA LYS A 386 -8.30 17.40 3.47
C LYS A 386 -7.05 17.54 2.59
N PRO A 387 -7.03 16.98 1.36
CA PRO A 387 -5.87 17.11 0.48
C PRO A 387 -5.66 18.55 0.00
N LEU A 388 -4.41 18.99 -0.01
CA LEU A 388 -3.94 20.27 -0.53
C LEU A 388 -3.00 20.07 -1.71
N GLY A 389 -2.19 19.03 -1.67
CA GLY A 389 -1.25 18.68 -2.73
C GLY A 389 -1.05 17.18 -2.80
N VAL A 390 -0.95 16.63 -4.01
CA VAL A 390 -0.76 15.21 -4.30
C VAL A 390 0.38 15.06 -5.29
N ALA A 391 1.38 14.23 -4.96
CA ALA A 391 2.46 13.84 -5.86
C ALA A 391 2.47 12.33 -6.06
N MET A 392 2.39 11.91 -7.31
CA MET A 392 2.37 10.51 -7.75
C MET A 392 3.26 10.33 -8.99
N ALA A 393 3.55 9.08 -9.35
CA ALA A 393 4.17 8.79 -10.63
C ALA A 393 3.25 9.24 -11.78
N GLY A 394 3.84 9.84 -12.81
CA GLY A 394 3.09 10.30 -13.98
C GLY A 394 2.70 9.16 -14.93
N ASP A 395 1.77 9.45 -15.83
CA ASP A 395 1.29 8.49 -16.84
C ASP A 395 2.37 8.02 -17.83
N SER A 396 3.40 8.85 -18.04
CA SER A 396 4.56 8.54 -18.90
C SER A 396 5.57 7.59 -18.24
N GLU A 397 5.45 7.32 -16.93
CA GLU A 397 6.34 6.39 -16.25
C GLU A 397 6.02 4.96 -16.65
N PHE A 398 7.08 4.20 -17.00
CA PHE A 398 6.92 2.78 -17.31
C PHE A 398 6.55 2.02 -16.04
N ASP A 399 5.40 1.35 -16.07
CA ASP A 399 4.97 0.43 -15.02
C ASP A 399 4.65 -0.92 -15.67
N PRO A 400 5.49 -1.95 -15.47
CA PRO A 400 5.25 -3.28 -16.03
C PRO A 400 4.09 -4.03 -15.36
N TYR A 401 3.55 -3.51 -14.26
CA TYR A 401 2.47 -4.11 -13.47
C TYR A 401 1.10 -3.42 -13.69
N LYS A 402 1.04 -2.46 -14.62
CA LYS A 402 -0.24 -1.94 -15.13
C LYS A 402 -0.83 -2.96 -16.10
N ASP A 403 -1.85 -3.67 -15.63
CA ASP A 403 -2.64 -4.62 -16.42
C ASP A 403 -3.39 -3.97 -17.60
#